data_2c47db59a83e727e414764a5051e1863
#
_entry.id   2c47db59a83e727e414764a5051e1863
#
_cell.length_a   1.000
_cell.length_b   1.000
_cell.length_c   1.000
_cell.angle_alpha   90.00
_cell.angle_beta   90.00
_cell.angle_gamma   90.00
#
_symmetry.space_group_name_H-M   'P 1'
#
loop_
_entity.id
_entity.type
_entity.pdbx_description
1 polymer ?
#
loop_
_entity_poly.entity_id
_entity_poly.type
_entity_poly.pdbx_seq_one_letter_code
_entity_poly.pdbx_strand_id
1 'polypeptide(L)'
;RIKHYLLLLAVLALGLSSCSKDQAYQYALPADAYSVCSFDLKSMAKKAGVTNSKDGELQKRLTETLSDSEEAEAYYKELIQNPSKSGIDLKSPLFLFSNEKVSLGYLLRVDDKAKLEACVNKLRKLHNKDAAALKAEDGIFFDIDEDSTEPEDVEYDESEYDTIEETSDTTAHQPSISTYHVSGNVTVYAFNDKAFISLNTSESTIEETKQLAKQYLSQTKDKSYVATPAFRDLEDQKGDIRGVLSMTKFLESSYGKSMTENIVGLSDATNFDGIDMKKCYMLYSVSFETGEVVGTMTYGSEDKEILKKLKKLAEEVSPKSVQDDLVKFLPKDSYMTAAATISAQKL
;
A
#
# COMPACT_ATOMS: atom_id res chain seq x y z
N ARG A 1 1.22 6.21 -15.34
CA ARG A 1 0.22 5.10 -15.46
C ARG A 1 -0.24 4.56 -14.11
N ILE A 2 0.62 4.40 -13.09
CA ILE A 2 0.18 3.98 -11.73
C ILE A 2 -1.00 4.84 -11.26
N LYS A 3 -0.97 6.15 -11.49
CA LYS A 3 -2.06 7.07 -11.15
C LYS A 3 -3.38 6.71 -11.85
N HIS A 4 -3.33 6.19 -13.08
CA HIS A 4 -4.52 5.83 -13.85
C HIS A 4 -5.19 4.56 -13.32
N TYR A 5 -4.42 3.52 -12.98
CA TYR A 5 -4.97 2.30 -12.39
C TYR A 5 -5.52 2.56 -10.98
N LEU A 6 -4.82 3.33 -10.14
CA LEU A 6 -5.27 3.70 -8.80
C LEU A 6 -6.54 4.57 -8.81
N LEU A 7 -6.56 5.57 -9.68
CA LEU A 7 -7.75 6.42 -9.86
C LEU A 7 -8.92 5.65 -10.46
N LEU A 8 -8.66 4.76 -11.43
CA LEU A 8 -9.68 3.87 -12.00
C LEU A 8 -10.30 2.99 -10.90
N LEU A 9 -9.49 2.45 -9.98
CA LEU A 9 -9.97 1.66 -8.85
C LEU A 9 -10.83 2.48 -7.89
N ALA A 10 -10.46 3.73 -7.60
CA ALA A 10 -11.24 4.63 -6.76
C ALA A 10 -12.60 4.96 -7.40
N VAL A 11 -12.63 5.06 -8.72
CA VAL A 11 -13.84 5.40 -9.49
C VAL A 11 -14.77 4.21 -9.64
N LEU A 12 -14.23 3.00 -9.81
CA LEU A 12 -15.02 1.77 -9.98
C LEU A 12 -15.77 1.37 -8.70
N ALA A 13 -15.39 1.89 -7.53
CA ALA A 13 -16.04 1.58 -6.25
C ALA A 13 -17.52 1.97 -6.12
N LEU A 14 -18.13 2.53 -7.15
CA LEU A 14 -19.41 3.27 -7.10
C LEU A 14 -20.69 2.46 -7.17
N GLY A 15 -20.66 1.18 -7.29
CA GLY A 15 -21.93 0.49 -7.29
C GLY A 15 -21.86 -1.01 -7.24
N LEU A 16 -22.27 -1.64 -6.16
CA LEU A 16 -22.92 -2.94 -6.25
C LEU A 16 -23.24 -3.54 -4.86
N SER A 17 -24.32 -4.29 -4.77
CA SER A 17 -24.73 -5.08 -3.62
C SER A 17 -24.64 -6.58 -3.97
N SER A 18 -23.75 -7.31 -3.31
CA SER A 18 -23.83 -8.76 -3.12
C SER A 18 -22.71 -9.24 -2.19
N CYS A 19 -22.99 -10.17 -1.28
CA CYS A 19 -22.01 -10.83 -0.45
C CYS A 19 -21.31 -11.93 -1.26
N SER A 20 -20.00 -11.88 -1.40
CA SER A 20 -19.19 -12.99 -1.89
C SER A 20 -18.41 -13.60 -0.74
N LYS A 21 -18.55 -14.93 -0.56
CA LYS A 21 -17.91 -15.68 0.55
C LYS A 21 -16.52 -16.22 0.20
N ASP A 22 -16.09 -16.11 -1.04
CA ASP A 22 -14.78 -16.63 -1.44
C ASP A 22 -13.69 -15.56 -1.25
N GLN A 23 -12.82 -15.81 -0.28
CA GLN A 23 -11.70 -14.94 0.09
C GLN A 23 -10.36 -15.46 -0.42
N ALA A 24 -10.35 -16.40 -1.37
CA ALA A 24 -9.13 -17.04 -1.85
C ALA A 24 -8.13 -16.05 -2.51
N TYR A 25 -8.61 -14.90 -3.00
CA TYR A 25 -7.72 -13.85 -3.51
C TYR A 25 -6.76 -13.31 -2.44
N GLN A 26 -7.20 -13.27 -1.17
CA GLN A 26 -6.39 -12.79 -0.04
C GLN A 26 -5.15 -13.68 0.20
N TYR A 27 -5.14 -14.92 -0.32
CA TYR A 27 -3.98 -15.78 -0.19
C TYR A 27 -2.77 -15.25 -0.95
N ALA A 28 -2.95 -14.31 -1.87
CA ALA A 28 -1.86 -13.61 -2.53
C ALA A 28 -1.13 -12.58 -1.64
N LEU A 29 -1.63 -12.29 -0.41
CA LEU A 29 -0.90 -11.48 0.56
C LEU A 29 0.34 -12.22 1.04
N PRO A 30 1.56 -11.66 0.87
CA PRO A 30 2.80 -12.34 1.23
C PRO A 30 2.91 -12.54 2.75
N ALA A 31 3.29 -13.75 3.17
CA ALA A 31 3.41 -14.09 4.59
C ALA A 31 4.44 -13.24 5.35
N ASP A 32 5.41 -12.71 4.63
CA ASP A 32 6.48 -11.85 5.14
C ASP A 32 6.13 -10.35 5.12
N ALA A 33 4.91 -9.96 4.71
CA ALA A 33 4.49 -8.55 4.76
C ALA A 33 4.71 -7.97 6.17
N TYR A 34 5.32 -6.78 6.24
CA TYR A 34 5.40 -6.03 7.48
C TYR A 34 4.22 -5.06 7.63
N SER A 35 3.61 -4.64 6.53
CA SER A 35 2.42 -3.80 6.52
C SER A 35 1.35 -4.41 5.63
N VAL A 36 0.12 -4.48 6.13
CA VAL A 36 -1.08 -4.84 5.36
C VAL A 36 -2.19 -3.88 5.74
N CYS A 37 -2.80 -3.25 4.73
CA CYS A 37 -3.90 -2.31 4.90
C CYS A 37 -5.08 -2.72 4.02
N SER A 38 -6.28 -2.74 4.57
CA SER A 38 -7.53 -3.11 3.92
C SER A 38 -8.43 -1.88 3.76
N PHE A 39 -8.98 -1.67 2.57
CA PHE A 39 -9.88 -0.58 2.24
C PHE A 39 -11.25 -1.13 1.82
N ASP A 40 -12.31 -0.78 2.55
CA ASP A 40 -13.69 -1.02 2.13
C ASP A 40 -14.12 0.06 1.14
N LEU A 41 -13.76 -0.14 -0.14
CA LEU A 41 -14.03 0.82 -1.20
C LEU A 41 -15.54 1.12 -1.32
N LYS A 42 -16.40 0.12 -1.10
CA LYS A 42 -17.86 0.29 -1.17
C LYS A 42 -18.38 1.19 -0.06
N SER A 43 -17.94 0.97 1.18
CA SER A 43 -18.32 1.81 2.32
C SER A 43 -17.84 3.24 2.12
N MET A 44 -16.57 3.40 1.73
CA MET A 44 -15.97 4.71 1.47
C MET A 44 -16.72 5.47 0.38
N ALA A 45 -17.02 4.84 -0.77
CA ALA A 45 -17.76 5.46 -1.87
C ALA A 45 -19.18 5.88 -1.47
N LYS A 46 -19.86 5.03 -0.68
CA LYS A 46 -21.19 5.35 -0.15
C LYS A 46 -21.15 6.57 0.79
N LYS A 47 -20.18 6.62 1.70
CA LYS A 47 -20.02 7.71 2.67
C LYS A 47 -19.57 9.01 2.00
N ALA A 48 -18.75 8.93 0.96
CA ALA A 48 -18.37 10.06 0.12
C ALA A 48 -19.52 10.61 -0.75
N GLY A 49 -20.69 9.96 -0.74
CA GLY A 49 -21.85 10.38 -1.54
C GLY A 49 -21.69 10.15 -3.04
N VAL A 50 -20.62 9.49 -3.47
CA VAL A 50 -20.31 9.31 -4.90
C VAL A 50 -21.36 8.46 -5.60
N THR A 51 -22.00 7.54 -4.88
CA THR A 51 -23.11 6.71 -5.39
C THR A 51 -24.40 7.48 -5.58
N ASN A 52 -24.55 8.65 -4.96
CA ASN A 52 -25.78 9.43 -4.90
C ASN A 52 -25.66 10.81 -5.59
N SER A 53 -24.48 11.17 -6.11
CA SER A 53 -24.25 12.48 -6.70
C SER A 53 -25.02 12.58 -8.03
N LYS A 54 -26.14 13.31 -8.03
CA LYS A 54 -26.88 13.62 -9.25
C LYS A 54 -26.12 14.54 -10.21
N ASP A 55 -25.05 15.16 -9.74
CA ASP A 55 -24.36 16.23 -10.45
C ASP A 55 -23.18 15.75 -11.28
N GLY A 56 -22.74 14.49 -11.13
CA GLY A 56 -21.66 13.90 -11.94
C GLY A 56 -20.31 14.64 -11.92
N GLU A 57 -20.18 15.71 -11.11
CA GLU A 57 -19.00 16.59 -11.07
C GLU A 57 -17.74 15.81 -10.66
N LEU A 58 -17.84 14.97 -9.63
CA LEU A 58 -16.70 14.15 -9.20
C LEU A 58 -16.34 13.11 -10.28
N GLN A 59 -17.36 12.49 -10.90
CA GLN A 59 -17.15 11.55 -12.00
C GLN A 59 -16.48 12.25 -13.19
N LYS A 60 -16.93 13.47 -13.51
CA LYS A 60 -16.35 14.27 -14.58
C LYS A 60 -14.89 14.61 -14.30
N ARG A 61 -14.57 15.13 -13.12
CA ARG A 61 -13.19 15.45 -12.74
C ARG A 61 -12.27 14.22 -12.77
N LEU A 62 -12.78 13.06 -12.32
CA LEU A 62 -12.04 11.82 -12.36
C LEU A 62 -11.76 11.37 -13.80
N THR A 63 -12.77 11.42 -14.68
CA THR A 63 -12.58 11.07 -16.09
C THR A 63 -11.63 12.02 -16.80
N GLU A 64 -11.76 13.33 -16.58
CA GLU A 64 -10.85 14.35 -17.14
C GLU A 64 -9.39 14.16 -16.68
N THR A 65 -9.19 13.74 -15.42
CA THR A 65 -7.84 13.47 -14.87
C THR A 65 -7.22 12.19 -15.43
N LEU A 66 -8.06 11.20 -15.80
CA LEU A 66 -7.61 9.88 -16.26
C LEU A 66 -7.43 9.80 -17.78
N SER A 67 -7.97 10.75 -18.54
CA SER A 67 -8.05 10.64 -20.00
C SER A 67 -7.08 11.57 -20.71
N ASP A 68 -6.31 10.99 -21.64
CA ASP A 68 -5.45 11.72 -22.57
C ASP A 68 -6.13 11.90 -23.95
N SER A 69 -7.34 11.37 -24.11
CA SER A 69 -8.10 11.41 -25.37
C SER A 69 -9.61 11.28 -25.13
N GLU A 70 -10.43 11.74 -26.07
CA GLU A 70 -11.89 11.59 -26.01
C GLU A 70 -12.32 10.11 -25.94
N GLU A 71 -11.60 9.22 -26.63
CA GLU A 71 -11.89 7.78 -26.61
C GLU A 71 -11.61 7.18 -25.22
N ALA A 72 -10.50 7.57 -24.57
CA ALA A 72 -10.16 7.17 -23.22
C ALA A 72 -11.20 7.71 -22.22
N GLU A 73 -11.60 8.97 -22.33
CA GLU A 73 -12.64 9.58 -21.49
C GLU A 73 -13.96 8.81 -21.59
N ALA A 74 -14.41 8.52 -22.81
CA ALA A 74 -15.65 7.77 -23.03
C ALA A 74 -15.58 6.36 -22.38
N TYR A 75 -14.44 5.70 -22.48
CA TYR A 75 -14.27 4.37 -21.89
C TYR A 75 -14.19 4.41 -20.36
N TYR A 76 -13.50 5.36 -19.76
CA TYR A 76 -13.49 5.54 -18.32
C TYR A 76 -14.88 5.87 -17.78
N LYS A 77 -15.62 6.72 -18.48
CA LYS A 77 -17.01 7.03 -18.14
C LYS A 77 -17.89 5.78 -18.18
N GLU A 78 -17.72 4.92 -19.19
CA GLU A 78 -18.41 3.64 -19.27
C GLU A 78 -18.09 2.72 -18.09
N LEU A 79 -16.82 2.59 -17.71
CA LEU A 79 -16.40 1.79 -16.57
C LEU A 79 -16.94 2.34 -15.24
N ILE A 80 -16.99 3.67 -15.07
CA ILE A 80 -17.58 4.31 -13.89
C ILE A 80 -19.07 4.00 -13.78
N GLN A 81 -19.79 4.07 -14.90
CA GLN A 81 -21.22 3.77 -14.93
C GLN A 81 -21.52 2.28 -14.75
N ASN A 82 -20.63 1.42 -15.22
CA ASN A 82 -20.76 -0.03 -15.17
C ASN A 82 -19.47 -0.72 -14.67
N PRO A 83 -19.16 -0.61 -13.37
CA PRO A 83 -17.91 -1.13 -12.81
C PRO A 83 -17.68 -2.63 -13.03
N SER A 84 -18.75 -3.42 -13.15
CA SER A 84 -18.67 -4.86 -13.43
C SER A 84 -18.08 -5.21 -14.80
N LYS A 85 -17.93 -4.23 -15.70
CA LYS A 85 -17.21 -4.40 -16.97
C LYS A 85 -15.71 -4.51 -16.81
N SER A 86 -15.16 -4.02 -15.70
CA SER A 86 -13.73 -4.15 -15.40
C SER A 86 -13.29 -5.58 -15.11
N GLY A 87 -14.21 -6.47 -14.70
CA GLY A 87 -13.89 -7.81 -14.22
C GLY A 87 -13.33 -7.86 -12.81
N ILE A 88 -13.23 -6.73 -12.10
CA ILE A 88 -12.80 -6.63 -10.69
C ILE A 88 -14.02 -6.65 -9.76
N ASP A 89 -13.93 -7.39 -8.66
CA ASP A 89 -14.92 -7.34 -7.58
C ASP A 89 -14.62 -6.19 -6.61
N LEU A 90 -15.30 -5.08 -6.79
CA LEU A 90 -15.15 -3.91 -5.91
C LEU A 90 -15.94 -3.98 -4.61
N LYS A 91 -16.63 -5.08 -4.35
CA LYS A 91 -17.33 -5.34 -3.08
C LYS A 91 -16.41 -5.95 -2.05
N SER A 92 -15.39 -6.65 -2.52
CA SER A 92 -14.30 -7.17 -1.70
C SER A 92 -13.30 -6.06 -1.40
N PRO A 93 -12.68 -6.07 -0.22
CA PRO A 93 -11.67 -5.08 0.12
C PRO A 93 -10.50 -5.07 -0.87
N LEU A 94 -9.99 -3.87 -1.16
CA LEU A 94 -8.66 -3.68 -1.70
C LEU A 94 -7.66 -3.84 -0.56
N PHE A 95 -6.59 -4.58 -0.79
CA PHE A 95 -5.45 -4.61 0.14
C PHE A 95 -4.25 -3.88 -0.45
N LEU A 96 -3.59 -3.10 0.40
CA LEU A 96 -2.23 -2.62 0.19
C LEU A 96 -1.30 -3.40 1.10
N PHE A 97 -0.11 -3.71 0.63
CA PHE A 97 0.89 -4.37 1.46
C PHE A 97 2.31 -3.94 1.07
N SER A 98 3.22 -4.11 2.00
CA SER A 98 4.65 -3.91 1.78
C SER A 98 5.45 -4.98 2.50
N ASN A 99 6.59 -5.36 1.92
CA ASN A 99 7.61 -6.21 2.54
C ASN A 99 8.99 -5.77 2.07
N GLU A 100 10.05 -6.53 2.38
CA GLU A 100 11.43 -6.18 2.02
C GLU A 100 11.64 -6.04 0.50
N LYS A 101 10.93 -6.81 -0.31
CA LYS A 101 11.07 -6.81 -1.77
C LYS A 101 10.09 -5.90 -2.49
N VAL A 102 8.94 -5.67 -1.89
CA VAL A 102 7.83 -4.90 -2.47
C VAL A 102 7.63 -3.63 -1.67
N SER A 103 8.01 -2.50 -2.25
CA SER A 103 7.80 -1.18 -1.66
C SER A 103 6.32 -0.89 -1.50
N LEU A 104 5.52 -1.24 -2.51
CA LEU A 104 4.07 -1.10 -2.49
C LEU A 104 3.43 -2.17 -3.38
N GLY A 105 2.59 -2.99 -2.76
CA GLY A 105 1.76 -3.98 -3.44
C GLY A 105 0.27 -3.64 -3.32
N TYR A 106 -0.50 -3.92 -4.37
CA TYR A 106 -1.97 -3.82 -4.40
C TYR A 106 -2.55 -5.17 -4.70
N LEU A 107 -3.64 -5.52 -4.02
CA LEU A 107 -4.34 -6.77 -4.24
C LEU A 107 -5.84 -6.54 -4.32
N LEU A 108 -6.46 -7.04 -5.38
CA LEU A 108 -7.88 -6.98 -5.65
C LEU A 108 -8.43 -8.35 -6.00
N ARG A 109 -9.70 -8.55 -5.74
CA ARG A 109 -10.41 -9.74 -6.17
C ARG A 109 -10.82 -9.64 -7.63
N VAL A 110 -10.57 -10.69 -8.41
CA VAL A 110 -11.11 -10.84 -9.77
C VAL A 110 -12.48 -11.52 -9.67
N ASP A 111 -13.47 -10.92 -10.32
CA ASP A 111 -14.84 -11.45 -10.46
C ASP A 111 -15.00 -12.19 -11.78
N ASP A 112 -14.41 -11.64 -12.86
CA ASP A 112 -14.49 -12.20 -14.20
C ASP A 112 -13.17 -11.95 -14.94
N LYS A 113 -12.36 -13.01 -15.06
CA LYS A 113 -11.04 -12.96 -15.68
C LYS A 113 -11.11 -12.50 -17.15
N ALA A 114 -12.12 -12.95 -17.90
CA ALA A 114 -12.22 -12.61 -19.33
C ALA A 114 -12.57 -11.12 -19.52
N LYS A 115 -13.44 -10.57 -18.66
CA LYS A 115 -13.72 -9.13 -18.67
C LYS A 115 -12.49 -8.32 -18.26
N LEU A 116 -11.75 -8.78 -17.24
CA LEU A 116 -10.54 -8.10 -16.81
C LEU A 116 -9.49 -8.09 -17.92
N GLU A 117 -9.26 -9.20 -18.60
CA GLU A 117 -8.38 -9.29 -19.76
C GLU A 117 -8.80 -8.30 -20.87
N ALA A 118 -10.08 -8.29 -21.22
CA ALA A 118 -10.62 -7.36 -22.22
C ALA A 118 -10.44 -5.90 -21.79
N CYS A 119 -10.71 -5.59 -20.52
CA CYS A 119 -10.54 -4.25 -19.94
C CYS A 119 -9.08 -3.79 -20.01
N VAL A 120 -8.14 -4.60 -19.53
CA VAL A 120 -6.71 -4.27 -19.56
C VAL A 120 -6.20 -4.11 -20.99
N ASN A 121 -6.57 -5.03 -21.91
CA ASN A 121 -6.19 -4.90 -23.31
C ASN A 121 -6.76 -3.64 -23.97
N LYS A 122 -7.98 -3.21 -23.61
CA LYS A 122 -8.56 -1.97 -24.10
C LYS A 122 -7.82 -0.74 -23.54
N LEU A 123 -7.51 -0.72 -22.25
CA LEU A 123 -6.73 0.35 -21.62
C LEU A 123 -5.33 0.48 -22.24
N ARG A 124 -4.64 -0.64 -22.47
CA ARG A 124 -3.33 -0.66 -23.15
C ARG A 124 -3.40 0.00 -24.52
N LYS A 125 -4.39 -0.36 -25.32
CA LYS A 125 -4.59 0.22 -26.68
C LYS A 125 -4.97 1.71 -26.66
N LEU A 126 -5.66 2.16 -25.63
CA LEU A 126 -5.99 3.59 -25.48
C LEU A 126 -4.73 4.43 -25.22
N HIS A 127 -3.76 3.89 -24.47
CA HIS A 127 -2.51 4.56 -24.20
C HIS A 127 -1.43 4.30 -25.26
N ASN A 128 -1.41 3.11 -25.86
CA ASN A 128 -0.48 2.74 -26.92
C ASN A 128 -1.24 1.92 -27.99
N LYS A 129 -1.53 2.54 -29.13
CA LYS A 129 -2.32 1.91 -30.22
C LYS A 129 -1.69 0.62 -30.74
N ASP A 130 -0.38 0.52 -30.69
CA ASP A 130 0.40 -0.63 -31.16
C ASP A 130 0.59 -1.71 -30.08
N ALA A 131 0.03 -1.52 -28.88
CA ALA A 131 0.14 -2.49 -27.81
C ALA A 131 -0.45 -3.86 -28.22
N ALA A 132 0.40 -4.89 -28.17
CA ALA A 132 -0.04 -6.26 -28.40
C ALA A 132 -0.99 -6.71 -27.26
N ALA A 133 -1.92 -7.62 -27.58
CA ALA A 133 -2.77 -8.22 -26.56
C ALA A 133 -1.93 -9.01 -25.55
N LEU A 134 -2.35 -8.97 -24.28
CA LEU A 134 -1.72 -9.75 -23.23
C LEU A 134 -1.81 -11.25 -23.56
N LYS A 135 -0.75 -11.96 -23.24
CA LYS A 135 -0.71 -13.43 -23.31
C LYS A 135 -0.52 -13.99 -21.91
N ALA A 136 -1.26 -15.05 -21.62
CA ALA A 136 -1.10 -15.74 -20.35
C ALA A 136 0.17 -16.60 -20.37
N GLU A 137 0.94 -16.54 -19.29
CA GLU A 137 2.03 -17.44 -18.95
C GLU A 137 1.56 -18.29 -17.75
N ASP A 138 1.46 -19.61 -17.89
CA ASP A 138 0.95 -20.51 -16.85
C ASP A 138 -0.42 -20.11 -16.26
N GLY A 139 -1.30 -19.53 -17.10
CA GLY A 139 -2.62 -19.07 -16.69
C GLY A 139 -2.67 -17.68 -16.03
N ILE A 140 -1.53 -17.02 -15.88
CA ILE A 140 -1.37 -15.67 -15.31
C ILE A 140 -1.08 -14.70 -16.45
N PHE A 141 -1.78 -13.58 -16.48
CA PHE A 141 -1.49 -12.46 -17.38
C PHE A 141 -0.55 -11.47 -16.69
N PHE A 142 0.37 -10.91 -17.47
CA PHE A 142 1.30 -9.88 -16.99
C PHE A 142 1.22 -8.65 -17.86
N ASP A 143 1.25 -7.49 -17.22
CA ASP A 143 1.48 -6.18 -17.83
C ASP A 143 2.60 -5.47 -17.06
N ILE A 144 3.49 -4.80 -17.79
CA ILE A 144 4.65 -4.11 -17.22
C ILE A 144 4.42 -2.63 -17.41
N ASP A 145 4.64 -1.84 -16.37
CA ASP A 145 4.58 -0.38 -16.49
C ASP A 145 5.70 0.12 -17.41
N GLU A 146 5.35 0.98 -18.37
CA GLU A 146 6.32 1.52 -19.34
C GLU A 146 7.36 2.43 -18.68
N ASP A 147 7.04 2.97 -17.50
CA ASP A 147 7.98 3.80 -16.73
C ASP A 147 8.90 2.94 -15.82
N SER A 148 8.83 1.59 -15.95
CA SER A 148 9.70 0.69 -15.20
C SER A 148 11.15 0.84 -15.65
N THR A 149 12.05 0.99 -14.69
CA THR A 149 13.50 1.01 -14.88
C THR A 149 14.11 -0.10 -14.03
N GLU A 150 14.97 -0.94 -14.62
CA GLU A 150 15.69 -1.95 -13.86
C GLU A 150 16.87 -1.34 -13.10
N PRO A 151 17.29 -1.93 -11.97
CA PRO A 151 18.49 -1.50 -11.26
C PRO A 151 19.73 -1.72 -12.15
N GLU A 152 20.64 -0.79 -12.13
CA GLU A 152 21.86 -0.81 -12.94
C GLU A 152 23.09 -0.50 -12.10
N ASP A 153 24.20 -1.15 -12.41
CA ASP A 153 25.51 -0.78 -11.89
C ASP A 153 26.16 0.20 -12.86
N VAL A 154 26.38 1.42 -12.42
CA VAL A 154 27.02 2.48 -13.24
C VAL A 154 28.48 2.64 -12.85
N GLU A 155 29.36 2.40 -13.80
CA GLU A 155 30.79 2.64 -13.62
C GLU A 155 31.12 4.11 -13.91
N TYR A 156 31.78 4.78 -12.97
CA TYR A 156 32.32 6.13 -13.13
C TYR A 156 33.85 6.10 -13.13
N ASP A 157 34.42 6.75 -14.10
CA ASP A 157 35.87 7.04 -14.13
C ASP A 157 36.11 8.31 -13.29
N GLU A 158 36.74 8.16 -12.13
CA GLU A 158 37.07 9.28 -11.24
C GLU A 158 38.07 10.29 -11.86
N SER A 159 38.72 9.95 -12.97
CA SER A 159 39.68 10.84 -13.65
C SER A 159 39.05 12.08 -14.28
N GLU A 160 37.72 12.13 -14.46
CA GLU A 160 37.03 13.28 -15.08
C GLU A 160 36.74 14.43 -14.10
N TYR A 161 36.94 14.26 -12.79
CA TYR A 161 36.65 15.27 -11.76
C TYR A 161 37.85 15.93 -11.13
N ASP A 162 39.10 15.54 -11.49
CA ASP A 162 40.33 16.16 -11.00
C ASP A 162 40.77 17.38 -11.84
N THR A 163 39.95 18.44 -11.83
CA THR A 163 40.37 19.79 -12.28
C THR A 163 39.97 20.87 -11.31
N ILE A 164 40.46 20.83 -10.08
CA ILE A 164 40.72 22.06 -9.29
C ILE A 164 41.92 21.77 -8.35
N GLU A 165 43.11 22.28 -8.78
CA GLU A 165 44.24 22.75 -7.97
C GLU A 165 44.54 22.06 -6.64
N GLU A 166 45.72 21.55 -6.38
CA GLU A 166 47.07 22.14 -6.29
C GLU A 166 48.12 21.10 -5.88
N THR A 167 49.33 21.30 -6.40
CA THR A 167 50.64 20.98 -5.86
C THR A 167 51.08 19.51 -5.73
N SER A 168 51.98 19.21 -6.72
CA SER A 168 53.23 18.45 -6.57
C SER A 168 53.28 17.32 -5.55
N ASP A 169 52.86 16.12 -5.96
CA ASP A 169 53.70 14.95 -5.71
C ASP A 169 53.39 13.91 -6.81
N THR A 170 54.43 13.51 -7.54
CA THR A 170 54.33 12.59 -8.67
C THR A 170 54.26 11.17 -8.17
N THR A 171 53.10 10.75 -7.74
CA THR A 171 52.68 9.35 -7.69
C THR A 171 51.58 9.15 -8.73
N ALA A 172 51.85 8.32 -9.72
CA ALA A 172 50.89 7.99 -10.76
C ALA A 172 49.63 7.41 -10.09
N HIS A 173 48.55 8.21 -10.06
CA HIS A 173 47.22 7.70 -9.69
C HIS A 173 46.77 6.76 -10.81
N GLN A 174 46.62 5.48 -10.48
CA GLN A 174 45.81 4.61 -11.35
C GLN A 174 44.39 5.12 -11.29
N PRO A 175 43.67 5.25 -12.43
CA PRO A 175 42.30 5.63 -12.45
C PRO A 175 41.51 4.60 -11.62
N SER A 176 40.84 5.03 -10.56
CA SER A 176 39.95 4.21 -9.80
C SER A 176 38.57 4.24 -10.47
N ILE A 177 38.13 3.09 -10.93
CA ILE A 177 36.73 2.93 -11.40
C ILE A 177 35.89 2.65 -10.16
N SER A 178 34.99 3.55 -9.84
CA SER A 178 33.99 3.35 -8.80
C SER A 178 32.68 2.92 -9.41
N THR A 179 32.13 1.82 -8.91
CA THR A 179 30.81 1.32 -9.33
C THR A 179 29.75 1.78 -8.34
N TYR A 180 28.75 2.49 -8.84
CA TYR A 180 27.59 2.90 -8.05
C TYR A 180 26.37 2.10 -8.49
N HIS A 181 25.68 1.52 -7.50
CA HIS A 181 24.40 0.85 -7.74
C HIS A 181 23.28 1.89 -7.80
N VAL A 182 22.58 1.94 -8.92
CA VAL A 182 21.39 2.78 -9.10
C VAL A 182 20.17 1.90 -8.97
N SER A 183 19.35 2.15 -7.93
CA SER A 183 18.10 1.43 -7.72
C SER A 183 17.13 1.68 -8.88
N GLY A 184 16.54 0.61 -9.38
CA GLY A 184 15.48 0.68 -10.37
C GLY A 184 14.12 0.99 -9.74
N ASN A 185 13.09 1.06 -10.57
CA ASN A 185 11.70 1.13 -10.16
C ASN A 185 10.85 0.30 -11.11
N VAL A 186 10.64 -0.96 -10.74
CA VAL A 186 9.89 -1.93 -11.56
C VAL A 186 8.47 -2.06 -11.03
N THR A 187 7.48 -1.89 -11.92
CA THR A 187 6.07 -2.15 -11.60
C THR A 187 5.52 -3.21 -12.54
N VAL A 188 5.06 -4.32 -11.96
CA VAL A 188 4.41 -5.41 -12.67
C VAL A 188 2.98 -5.56 -12.17
N TYR A 189 2.04 -5.60 -13.11
CA TYR A 189 0.65 -5.98 -12.90
C TYR A 189 0.47 -7.43 -13.31
N ALA A 190 -0.17 -8.24 -12.47
CA ALA A 190 -0.44 -9.64 -12.79
C ALA A 190 -1.81 -10.06 -12.30
N PHE A 191 -2.49 -10.98 -13.04
CA PHE A 191 -3.77 -11.49 -12.59
C PHE A 191 -4.05 -12.91 -13.08
N ASN A 192 -4.84 -13.61 -12.29
CA ASN A 192 -5.42 -14.91 -12.63
C ASN A 192 -6.96 -14.87 -12.47
N ASP A 193 -7.60 -16.00 -12.29
CA ASP A 193 -9.05 -16.13 -12.09
C ASP A 193 -9.54 -15.69 -10.70
N LYS A 194 -8.63 -15.44 -9.74
CA LYS A 194 -8.96 -15.11 -8.34
C LYS A 194 -8.56 -13.71 -7.95
N ALA A 195 -7.36 -13.30 -8.37
CA ALA A 195 -6.69 -12.10 -7.87
C ALA A 195 -6.04 -11.30 -8.99
N PHE A 196 -6.08 -9.98 -8.82
CA PHE A 196 -5.24 -9.01 -9.51
C PHE A 196 -4.25 -8.45 -8.50
N ILE A 197 -2.98 -8.47 -8.84
CA ILE A 197 -1.90 -7.94 -8.01
C ILE A 197 -1.06 -6.93 -8.80
N SER A 198 -0.66 -5.86 -8.14
CA SER A 198 0.37 -4.94 -8.64
C SER A 198 1.53 -4.96 -7.67
N LEU A 199 2.73 -5.12 -8.16
CA LEU A 199 3.96 -5.11 -7.37
C LEU A 199 4.87 -3.98 -7.86
N ASN A 200 5.25 -3.09 -6.96
CA ASN A 200 6.29 -2.10 -7.17
C ASN A 200 7.53 -2.52 -6.37
N THR A 201 8.66 -2.68 -7.05
CA THR A 201 9.94 -3.09 -6.48
C THR A 201 11.03 -2.11 -6.88
N SER A 202 12.04 -1.89 -6.03
CA SER A 202 13.16 -0.97 -6.29
C SER A 202 14.49 -1.66 -6.60
N GLU A 203 14.64 -2.91 -6.17
CA GLU A 203 15.91 -3.66 -6.21
C GLU A 203 15.80 -4.94 -7.07
N SER A 204 14.68 -5.11 -7.79
CA SER A 204 14.40 -6.33 -8.57
C SER A 204 14.27 -6.00 -10.05
N THR A 205 14.71 -6.92 -10.89
CA THR A 205 14.46 -6.88 -12.33
C THR A 205 12.98 -7.15 -12.66
N ILE A 206 12.57 -6.87 -13.88
CA ILE A 206 11.22 -7.20 -14.38
C ILE A 206 10.92 -8.69 -14.22
N GLU A 207 11.87 -9.55 -14.57
CA GLU A 207 11.67 -11.01 -14.50
C GLU A 207 11.55 -11.50 -13.06
N GLU A 208 12.37 -11.00 -12.13
CA GLU A 208 12.27 -11.32 -10.70
C GLU A 208 10.93 -10.86 -10.12
N THR A 209 10.46 -9.67 -10.50
CA THR A 209 9.16 -9.15 -10.07
C THR A 209 8.00 -9.98 -10.63
N LYS A 210 8.09 -10.47 -11.89
CA LYS A 210 7.13 -11.41 -12.46
C LYS A 210 7.12 -12.74 -11.69
N GLN A 211 8.28 -13.30 -11.35
CA GLN A 211 8.38 -14.53 -10.57
C GLN A 211 7.77 -14.34 -9.16
N LEU A 212 8.00 -13.20 -8.55
CA LEU A 212 7.40 -12.85 -7.26
C LEU A 212 5.86 -12.78 -7.36
N ALA A 213 5.33 -12.16 -8.42
CA ALA A 213 3.89 -12.13 -8.68
C ALA A 213 3.31 -13.54 -8.90
N LYS A 214 3.98 -14.40 -9.66
CA LYS A 214 3.61 -15.82 -9.81
C LYS A 214 3.56 -16.54 -8.47
N GLN A 215 4.58 -16.35 -7.63
CA GLN A 215 4.65 -16.94 -6.31
C GLN A 215 3.44 -16.51 -5.46
N TYR A 216 3.14 -15.21 -5.39
CA TYR A 216 2.05 -14.69 -4.57
C TYR A 216 0.67 -15.15 -5.07
N LEU A 217 0.43 -15.11 -6.39
CA LEU A 217 -0.83 -15.58 -6.99
C LEU A 217 -1.06 -17.09 -6.86
N SER A 218 -0.02 -17.86 -6.58
CA SER A 218 -0.07 -19.33 -6.42
C SER A 218 -0.08 -19.77 -4.97
N GLN A 219 -0.02 -18.85 -4.00
CA GLN A 219 0.05 -19.20 -2.59
C GLN A 219 -1.21 -19.91 -2.11
N THR A 220 -1.01 -20.81 -1.16
CA THR A 220 -2.07 -21.44 -0.37
C THR A 220 -2.30 -20.65 0.92
N LYS A 221 -3.44 -20.86 1.56
CA LYS A 221 -3.83 -20.15 2.78
C LYS A 221 -2.77 -20.22 3.87
N ASP A 222 -2.21 -21.40 4.10
CA ASP A 222 -1.21 -21.68 5.14
C ASP A 222 0.16 -21.01 4.90
N LYS A 223 0.43 -20.63 3.65
CA LYS A 223 1.67 -19.93 3.23
C LYS A 223 1.48 -18.44 3.01
N SER A 224 0.31 -17.90 3.35
CA SER A 224 -0.04 -16.50 3.14
C SER A 224 -0.16 -15.75 4.46
N TYR A 225 -0.21 -14.42 4.38
CA TYR A 225 -0.43 -13.56 5.55
C TYR A 225 -1.75 -13.87 6.28
N VAL A 226 -2.74 -14.40 5.56
CA VAL A 226 -4.06 -14.78 6.09
C VAL A 226 -3.97 -15.84 7.21
N ALA A 227 -2.91 -16.64 7.24
CA ALA A 227 -2.69 -17.63 8.29
C ALA A 227 -2.22 -17.01 9.62
N THR A 228 -1.82 -15.74 9.64
CA THR A 228 -1.25 -15.08 10.83
C THR A 228 -2.33 -14.64 11.82
N PRO A 229 -2.02 -14.61 13.13
CA PRO A 229 -2.88 -13.98 14.13
C PRO A 229 -3.13 -12.50 13.86
N ALA A 230 -2.13 -11.79 13.39
CA ALA A 230 -2.21 -10.37 13.03
C ALA A 230 -3.29 -10.10 11.95
N PHE A 231 -3.44 -11.00 10.96
CA PHE A 231 -4.50 -10.88 9.96
C PHE A 231 -5.89 -11.11 10.56
N ARG A 232 -6.04 -12.06 11.48
CA ARG A 232 -7.33 -12.27 12.18
C ARG A 232 -7.74 -11.04 12.96
N ASP A 233 -6.81 -10.46 13.71
CA ASP A 233 -7.06 -9.24 14.47
C ASP A 233 -7.36 -8.05 13.54
N LEU A 234 -6.75 -7.99 12.35
CA LEU A 234 -7.10 -7.01 11.30
C LEU A 234 -8.53 -7.19 10.80
N GLU A 235 -8.96 -8.43 10.56
CA GLU A 235 -10.33 -8.74 10.09
C GLU A 235 -11.39 -8.42 11.16
N ASP A 236 -11.07 -8.57 12.44
CA ASP A 236 -11.95 -8.28 13.56
C ASP A 236 -12.15 -6.78 13.82
N GLN A 237 -11.28 -5.93 13.24
CA GLN A 237 -11.43 -4.48 13.36
C GLN A 237 -12.65 -3.95 12.58
N LYS A 238 -13.22 -2.87 13.09
CA LYS A 238 -14.24 -2.08 12.38
C LYS A 238 -13.60 -0.83 11.79
N GLY A 239 -14.02 -0.45 10.60
CA GLY A 239 -13.55 0.76 9.92
C GLY A 239 -13.59 0.61 8.41
N ASP A 240 -13.55 1.74 7.72
CA ASP A 240 -13.50 1.82 6.27
C ASP A 240 -12.09 1.52 5.75
N ILE A 241 -11.10 1.89 6.57
CA ILE A 241 -9.69 1.54 6.38
C ILE A 241 -9.24 0.82 7.65
N ARG A 242 -8.57 -0.30 7.48
CA ARG A 242 -8.03 -1.11 8.58
C ARG A 242 -6.62 -1.53 8.22
N GLY A 243 -5.71 -1.47 9.16
CA GLY A 243 -4.33 -1.81 8.88
C GLY A 243 -3.63 -2.50 10.04
N VAL A 244 -2.59 -3.22 9.70
CA VAL A 244 -1.66 -3.85 10.62
C VAL A 244 -0.22 -3.60 10.19
N LEU A 245 0.63 -3.28 11.15
CA LEU A 245 2.07 -3.11 10.99
C LEU A 245 2.79 -4.06 11.95
N SER A 246 3.51 -5.04 11.42
CA SER A 246 4.37 -5.93 12.21
C SER A 246 5.62 -5.16 12.65
N MET A 247 5.73 -4.88 13.94
CA MET A 247 6.87 -4.14 14.48
C MET A 247 8.19 -4.91 14.28
N THR A 248 8.17 -6.23 14.45
CA THR A 248 9.33 -7.08 14.20
C THR A 248 9.85 -6.92 12.78
N LYS A 249 9.01 -7.25 11.81
CA LYS A 249 9.39 -7.26 10.39
C LYS A 249 9.73 -5.86 9.90
N PHE A 250 9.01 -4.84 10.37
CA PHE A 250 9.28 -3.45 10.03
C PHE A 250 10.66 -3.02 10.55
N LEU A 251 10.97 -3.25 11.83
CA LEU A 251 12.25 -2.85 12.42
C LEU A 251 13.45 -3.65 11.86
N GLU A 252 13.22 -4.85 11.35
CA GLU A 252 14.24 -5.68 10.69
C GLU A 252 14.43 -5.33 9.21
N SER A 253 13.46 -4.66 8.58
CA SER A 253 13.55 -4.24 7.19
C SER A 253 14.60 -3.14 6.97
N SER A 254 15.11 -3.01 5.74
CA SER A 254 16.04 -1.94 5.35
C SER A 254 15.43 -0.56 5.62
N TYR A 255 14.14 -0.39 5.32
CA TYR A 255 13.41 0.84 5.57
C TYR A 255 13.28 1.17 7.06
N GLY A 256 12.90 0.17 7.89
CA GLY A 256 12.77 0.34 9.34
C GLY A 256 14.12 0.64 10.01
N LYS A 257 15.20 -0.02 9.59
CA LYS A 257 16.56 0.28 10.05
C LYS A 257 16.96 1.71 9.74
N SER A 258 16.79 2.15 8.50
CA SER A 258 17.09 3.53 8.09
C SER A 258 16.28 4.56 8.89
N MET A 259 14.99 4.30 9.17
CA MET A 259 14.20 5.18 10.03
C MET A 259 14.71 5.23 11.47
N THR A 260 15.05 4.07 12.04
CA THR A 260 15.47 4.00 13.46
C THR A 260 16.88 4.57 13.68
N GLU A 261 17.78 4.44 12.72
CA GLU A 261 19.12 5.05 12.76
C GLU A 261 19.09 6.57 12.75
N ASN A 262 18.10 7.16 12.07
CA ASN A 262 17.94 8.62 11.98
C ASN A 262 17.20 9.25 13.18
N ILE A 263 16.58 8.45 14.06
CA ILE A 263 15.88 8.93 15.24
C ILE A 263 16.72 8.59 16.49
N VAL A 264 17.42 9.58 17.00
CA VAL A 264 18.28 9.46 18.20
C VAL A 264 17.44 8.90 19.36
N GLY A 265 17.86 7.75 19.90
CA GLY A 265 17.23 7.08 21.05
C GLY A 265 16.17 6.02 20.69
N LEU A 266 15.82 5.82 19.41
CA LEU A 266 14.85 4.79 19.02
C LEU A 266 15.46 3.38 18.99
N SER A 267 16.78 3.27 18.87
CA SER A 267 17.50 1.96 18.94
C SER A 267 17.25 1.25 20.28
N ASP A 268 17.05 1.98 21.35
CA ASP A 268 16.77 1.45 22.69
C ASP A 268 15.26 1.28 22.97
N ALA A 269 14.41 1.86 22.12
CA ALA A 269 12.94 1.84 22.28
C ALA A 269 12.30 0.49 21.90
N THR A 270 13.09 -0.54 21.57
CA THR A 270 12.57 -1.90 21.31
C THR A 270 12.04 -2.58 22.56
N ASN A 271 12.33 -2.05 23.75
CA ASN A 271 11.85 -2.59 25.02
C ASN A 271 11.22 -1.46 25.86
N PHE A 272 9.91 -1.37 25.83
CA PHE A 272 9.15 -0.36 26.58
C PHE A 272 8.46 -1.02 27.79
N ASP A 273 8.82 -0.62 29.00
CA ASP A 273 8.25 -1.14 30.26
C ASP A 273 8.23 -2.69 30.36
N GLY A 274 9.33 -3.32 29.91
CA GLY A 274 9.44 -4.78 29.86
C GLY A 274 8.55 -5.44 28.79
N ILE A 275 8.10 -4.69 27.81
CA ILE A 275 7.40 -5.16 26.60
C ILE A 275 8.41 -5.16 25.45
N ASP A 276 8.70 -6.36 24.94
CA ASP A 276 9.50 -6.50 23.72
C ASP A 276 8.64 -6.12 22.50
N MET A 277 8.83 -4.90 22.00
CA MET A 277 8.07 -4.38 20.86
C MET A 277 8.27 -5.19 19.57
N LYS A 278 9.38 -5.91 19.46
CA LYS A 278 9.61 -6.82 18.34
C LYS A 278 8.62 -7.97 18.27
N LYS A 279 7.95 -8.32 19.34
CA LYS A 279 6.88 -9.33 19.38
C LYS A 279 5.49 -8.74 19.23
N CYS A 280 5.40 -7.46 18.90
CA CYS A 280 4.15 -6.74 18.77
C CYS A 280 3.83 -6.41 17.32
N TYR A 281 2.57 -6.19 17.05
CA TYR A 281 2.07 -5.53 15.85
C TYR A 281 1.12 -4.41 16.24
N MET A 282 1.16 -3.34 15.48
CA MET A 282 0.24 -2.22 15.61
C MET A 282 -0.96 -2.45 14.69
N LEU A 283 -2.14 -2.26 15.23
CA LEU A 283 -3.40 -2.28 14.51
C LEU A 283 -3.96 -0.87 14.47
N TYR A 284 -4.45 -0.45 13.31
CA TYR A 284 -5.11 0.83 13.17
C TYR A 284 -6.36 0.72 12.30
N SER A 285 -7.33 1.57 12.59
CA SER A 285 -8.53 1.67 11.75
C SER A 285 -8.96 3.13 11.63
N VAL A 286 -9.60 3.44 10.51
CA VAL A 286 -10.21 4.75 10.25
C VAL A 286 -11.63 4.53 9.77
N SER A 287 -12.57 5.22 10.39
CA SER A 287 -13.98 5.28 9.97
C SER A 287 -14.34 6.71 9.59
N PHE A 288 -14.97 6.85 8.44
CA PHE A 288 -15.55 8.12 8.00
C PHE A 288 -17.02 8.15 8.44
N GLU A 289 -17.34 9.02 9.39
CA GLU A 289 -18.69 9.18 9.92
C GLU A 289 -19.26 10.53 9.53
N THR A 290 -20.55 10.77 9.85
CA THR A 290 -21.17 12.06 9.52
C THR A 290 -20.58 13.18 10.37
N GLY A 291 -19.79 14.04 9.74
CA GLY A 291 -19.17 15.20 10.39
C GLY A 291 -17.87 14.90 11.16
N GLU A 292 -17.40 13.64 11.17
CA GLU A 292 -16.17 13.27 11.87
C GLU A 292 -15.40 12.16 11.17
N VAL A 293 -14.11 12.06 11.45
CA VAL A 293 -13.24 10.94 11.11
C VAL A 293 -12.73 10.34 12.40
N VAL A 294 -13.05 9.07 12.61
CA VAL A 294 -12.64 8.34 13.81
C VAL A 294 -11.46 7.45 13.50
N GLY A 295 -10.31 7.73 14.13
CA GLY A 295 -9.12 6.89 14.08
C GLY A 295 -8.95 6.09 15.37
N THR A 296 -8.63 4.80 15.25
CA THR A 296 -8.31 3.93 16.39
C THR A 296 -6.96 3.28 16.16
N MET A 297 -6.14 3.22 17.20
CA MET A 297 -4.86 2.52 17.18
C MET A 297 -4.75 1.64 18.42
N THR A 298 -4.36 0.38 18.21
CA THR A 298 -4.13 -0.59 19.29
C THR A 298 -2.91 -1.44 18.96
N TYR A 299 -2.45 -2.20 19.96
CA TYR A 299 -1.35 -3.14 19.76
C TYR A 299 -1.83 -4.56 20.04
N GLY A 300 -1.32 -5.51 19.27
CA GLY A 300 -1.48 -6.93 19.45
C GLY A 300 -0.15 -7.64 19.62
N SER A 301 -0.20 -8.89 20.06
CA SER A 301 0.96 -9.78 20.16
C SER A 301 0.51 -11.23 20.12
N GLU A 302 1.31 -12.10 19.54
CA GLU A 302 1.13 -13.55 19.63
C GLU A 302 1.54 -14.09 21.01
N ASP A 303 2.36 -13.37 21.75
CA ASP A 303 2.77 -13.69 23.11
C ASP A 303 1.70 -13.21 24.11
N LYS A 304 1.07 -14.17 24.82
CA LYS A 304 -0.01 -13.90 25.75
C LYS A 304 0.40 -13.02 26.93
N GLU A 305 1.64 -13.13 27.40
CA GLU A 305 2.15 -12.32 28.49
C GLU A 305 2.39 -10.88 28.06
N ILE A 306 2.90 -10.69 26.85
CA ILE A 306 3.04 -9.36 26.24
C ILE A 306 1.67 -8.76 26.02
N LEU A 307 0.71 -9.51 25.45
CA LEU A 307 -0.64 -9.02 25.23
C LEU A 307 -1.31 -8.58 26.54
N LYS A 308 -1.10 -9.29 27.65
CA LYS A 308 -1.59 -8.91 28.98
C LYS A 308 -0.97 -7.60 29.46
N LYS A 309 0.35 -7.43 29.27
CA LYS A 309 1.06 -6.19 29.62
C LYS A 309 0.57 -5.01 28.77
N LEU A 310 0.40 -5.19 27.45
CA LEU A 310 -0.14 -4.19 26.53
C LEU A 310 -1.53 -3.73 26.94
N LYS A 311 -2.43 -4.66 27.28
CA LYS A 311 -3.77 -4.34 27.76
C LYS A 311 -3.74 -3.52 29.07
N LYS A 312 -2.91 -3.94 30.02
CA LYS A 312 -2.72 -3.19 31.27
C LYS A 312 -2.20 -1.79 31.00
N LEU A 313 -1.18 -1.65 30.16
CA LEU A 313 -0.63 -0.35 29.77
C LEU A 313 -1.70 0.52 29.08
N ALA A 314 -2.50 -0.03 28.17
CA ALA A 314 -3.58 0.70 27.51
C ALA A 314 -4.63 1.20 28.50
N GLU A 315 -5.02 0.39 29.51
CA GLU A 315 -5.95 0.79 30.56
C GLU A 315 -5.35 1.93 31.44
N GLU A 316 -4.05 1.87 31.68
CA GLU A 316 -3.32 2.84 32.50
C GLU A 316 -3.05 4.17 31.79
N VAL A 317 -2.80 4.13 30.49
CA VAL A 317 -2.47 5.31 29.65
C VAL A 317 -3.70 5.85 28.95
N SER A 318 -4.81 5.08 28.91
CA SER A 318 -6.04 5.49 28.22
C SER A 318 -6.49 6.87 28.70
N PRO A 319 -6.53 7.88 27.83
CA PRO A 319 -6.88 9.22 28.25
C PRO A 319 -8.33 9.23 28.74
N LYS A 320 -8.55 9.73 29.93
CA LYS A 320 -9.87 10.26 30.29
C LYS A 320 -10.15 11.38 29.29
N SER A 321 -11.41 11.53 28.88
CA SER A 321 -11.84 12.54 27.89
C SER A 321 -11.07 13.86 28.02
N VAL A 322 -10.71 14.49 26.90
CA VAL A 322 -10.19 15.86 26.88
C VAL A 322 -11.21 16.73 27.64
N GLN A 323 -10.73 17.49 28.64
CA GLN A 323 -11.63 18.35 29.42
C GLN A 323 -12.25 19.41 28.51
N ASP A 324 -13.56 19.58 28.56
CA ASP A 324 -14.31 20.57 27.76
C ASP A 324 -13.74 21.98 27.88
N ASP A 325 -13.11 22.29 29.02
CA ASP A 325 -12.49 23.59 29.26
C ASP A 325 -11.26 23.85 28.36
N LEU A 326 -10.52 22.83 27.96
CA LEU A 326 -9.40 22.96 27.01
C LEU A 326 -9.91 23.18 25.58
N VAL A 327 -11.03 22.56 25.20
CA VAL A 327 -11.63 22.71 23.87
C VAL A 327 -12.03 24.17 23.60
N LYS A 328 -12.40 24.94 24.62
CA LYS A 328 -12.78 26.37 24.50
C LYS A 328 -11.65 27.27 24.01
N PHE A 329 -10.40 26.89 24.21
CA PHE A 329 -9.22 27.62 23.76
C PHE A 329 -8.80 27.32 22.32
N LEU A 330 -9.44 26.36 21.66
CA LEU A 330 -9.11 26.02 20.31
C LEU A 330 -9.68 27.05 19.33
N PRO A 331 -8.88 27.58 18.38
CA PRO A 331 -9.36 28.53 17.39
C PRO A 331 -10.51 27.94 16.55
N LYS A 332 -11.58 28.72 16.38
CA LYS A 332 -12.78 28.27 15.63
C LYS A 332 -12.56 28.14 14.12
N ASP A 333 -11.53 28.78 13.62
CA ASP A 333 -11.16 28.87 12.20
C ASP A 333 -9.93 28.00 11.83
N SER A 334 -9.51 27.10 12.72
CA SER A 334 -8.42 26.16 12.45
C SER A 334 -8.83 25.11 11.44
N TYR A 335 -7.97 24.82 10.47
CA TYR A 335 -8.13 23.69 9.57
C TYR A 335 -8.02 22.33 10.27
N MET A 336 -7.19 22.26 11.29
CA MET A 336 -6.99 21.06 12.10
C MET A 336 -6.55 21.45 13.50
N THR A 337 -7.13 20.78 14.49
CA THR A 337 -6.77 20.96 15.88
C THR A 337 -6.58 19.59 16.51
N ALA A 338 -5.50 19.41 17.24
CA ALA A 338 -5.23 18.20 18.01
C ALA A 338 -5.14 18.55 19.51
N ALA A 339 -5.81 17.76 20.33
CA ALA A 339 -5.71 17.83 21.78
C ALA A 339 -5.45 16.42 22.33
N ALA A 340 -4.48 16.29 23.22
CA ALA A 340 -4.15 15.04 23.88
C ALA A 340 -4.10 15.23 25.39
N THR A 341 -4.64 14.29 26.14
CA THR A 341 -4.47 14.18 27.59
C THR A 341 -3.52 13.05 27.92
N ILE A 342 -2.49 13.35 28.69
CA ILE A 342 -1.50 12.37 29.16
C ILE A 342 -1.60 12.31 30.68
N SER A 343 -1.67 11.10 31.25
CA SER A 343 -1.62 10.94 32.71
C SER A 343 -0.21 11.21 33.21
N ALA A 344 0.01 12.42 33.80
CA ALA A 344 1.29 12.82 34.32
C ALA A 344 1.80 12.02 35.55
N GLN A 345 0.99 11.11 36.09
CA GLN A 345 1.39 10.25 37.22
C GLN A 345 2.31 9.10 36.82
N LYS A 346 2.57 8.91 35.49
CA LYS A 346 3.34 7.77 34.94
C LYS A 346 4.39 8.16 33.91
N LEU A 347 4.65 9.46 33.75
CA LEU A 347 5.86 9.99 33.12
C LEU A 347 6.92 10.18 34.17
#